data_ab5f40f044a290ab32642855a9ad2efa
#
_entry.id   ab5f40f044a290ab32642855a9ad2efa
#
_cell.length_a   1.000
_cell.length_b   1.000
_cell.length_c   1.000
_cell.angle_alpha   90.00
_cell.angle_beta   90.00
_cell.angle_gamma   90.00
#
_symmetry.space_group_name_H-M   'P 1'
#
loop_
_entity.id
_entity.type
_entity.pdbx_description
1 polymer ?
#
loop_
_entity_poly.entity_id
_entity_poly.type
_entity_poly.pdbx_seq_one_letter_code
_entity_poly.pdbx_strand_id
1 'polypeptide(L)'
;MICLNFGDGLDASKGYINTFDLAQEQANNKSAVFEPWAWADLSSIKDNSVCSAKFDYTLERINGGKENLSLLQILKELYRICAHGAYIKITTAAPVYNSAFNDPAIVRNITVDAVKFFDAQQRKVLAQDKRSYLTCKAFDQANINFKLLKTNYELSPVLIQAVKQNNFETKEQLEALIADNPKHCLGYTFHLVCVKQEGDFFALINIPKEIATLDPAAEQEFNDSLPQGQRHAGDLSPFIMRTYDPDVYHSYIAQSLYYMGSWEPGESLLVSQIINMFAQKYSKFKFANIGANIGWYSILAAKLTHKVSVDAFEPNPKTIEILNSNIELNQLERQIKVFGFALSNEKSKSDFFVNKHNDGSSSLVHNENLESLDQTKLEQIQIATDTMDNVYGALDPKEWPNVILMDTEGHEQFVLDGAKNLFERGFKPLIVSEFAPNLMALRGKPDFYHNLINNYGYQAYVIVFDDNQMNAQLKLVDGAYLDEAYERLKNPQKDEEAGFMNVIFVPDYFEQKDGGLGFKK
;
A
#
# COMPACT_ATOMS: atom_id res chain seq x y z
N MET A 1 3.34 -6.59 15.45
CA MET A 1 1.87 -6.82 15.37
C MET A 1 1.60 -8.24 14.91
N ILE A 2 0.40 -8.75 15.06
CA ILE A 2 0.03 -10.13 14.70
C ILE A 2 -1.16 -10.13 13.74
N CYS A 3 -1.29 -11.20 12.95
CA CYS A 3 -2.44 -11.45 12.11
C CYS A 3 -3.23 -12.66 12.65
N LEU A 4 -4.55 -12.55 12.70
CA LEU A 4 -5.44 -13.60 13.21
C LEU A 4 -6.33 -14.18 12.09
N ASN A 5 -6.49 -15.50 12.09
CA ASN A 5 -7.47 -16.18 11.25
C ASN A 5 -8.52 -16.88 12.14
N PHE A 6 -9.74 -16.44 12.03
CA PHE A 6 -10.90 -17.05 12.68
C PHE A 6 -11.55 -18.09 11.74
N GLY A 7 -10.74 -18.98 11.20
CA GLY A 7 -11.16 -20.07 10.31
C GLY A 7 -11.35 -21.39 11.06
N ASP A 8 -11.71 -22.43 10.31
CA ASP A 8 -11.93 -23.79 10.79
C ASP A 8 -10.65 -24.64 10.89
N GLY A 9 -9.48 -24.03 10.62
CA GLY A 9 -8.18 -24.74 10.62
C GLY A 9 -7.88 -25.51 9.35
N LEU A 10 -8.81 -25.62 8.41
CA LEU A 10 -8.63 -26.35 7.15
C LEU A 10 -7.92 -25.50 6.08
N ASP A 11 -8.05 -24.19 6.16
CA ASP A 11 -7.37 -23.24 5.29
C ASP A 11 -6.46 -22.34 6.14
N ALA A 12 -5.27 -22.82 6.43
CA ALA A 12 -4.25 -22.03 7.12
C ALA A 12 -3.79 -20.89 6.21
N SER A 13 -4.44 -19.75 6.32
CA SER A 13 -3.98 -18.52 5.67
C SER A 13 -2.55 -18.26 6.11
N LYS A 14 -1.61 -18.26 5.16
CA LYS A 14 -0.20 -18.04 5.41
C LYS A 14 0.01 -16.73 6.20
N GLY A 15 0.76 -16.79 7.30
CA GLY A 15 1.05 -15.62 8.11
C GLY A 15 0.04 -15.26 9.19
N TYR A 16 -0.99 -16.04 9.36
CA TYR A 16 -2.01 -15.81 10.39
C TYR A 16 -1.89 -16.84 11.52
N ILE A 17 -2.13 -16.38 12.75
CA ILE A 17 -2.37 -17.27 13.89
C ILE A 17 -3.82 -17.76 13.77
N ASN A 18 -3.99 -19.07 13.67
CA ASN A 18 -5.32 -19.65 13.60
C ASN A 18 -5.94 -19.69 15.00
N THR A 19 -7.05 -19.01 15.19
CA THR A 19 -7.76 -18.99 16.49
C THR A 19 -8.41 -20.32 16.84
N PHE A 20 -8.62 -21.21 15.86
CA PHE A 20 -9.02 -22.58 16.08
C PHE A 20 -7.95 -23.34 16.91
N ASP A 21 -6.67 -23.17 16.57
CA ASP A 21 -5.57 -23.82 17.29
C ASP A 21 -5.46 -23.29 18.72
N LEU A 22 -5.64 -21.96 18.91
CA LEU A 22 -5.68 -21.34 20.23
C LEU A 22 -6.85 -21.87 21.07
N ALA A 23 -8.05 -22.00 20.50
CA ALA A 23 -9.20 -22.53 21.19
C ALA A 23 -9.03 -24.00 21.57
N GLN A 24 -8.41 -24.80 20.69
CA GLN A 24 -8.11 -26.21 20.95
C GLN A 24 -7.10 -26.38 22.08
N GLU A 25 -6.04 -25.57 22.10
CA GLU A 25 -5.04 -25.57 23.17
C GLU A 25 -5.65 -25.21 24.53
N GLN A 26 -6.50 -24.19 24.57
CA GLN A 26 -7.24 -23.77 25.76
C GLN A 26 -8.20 -24.87 26.26
N ALA A 27 -8.92 -25.54 25.35
CA ALA A 27 -9.84 -26.63 25.67
C ALA A 27 -9.10 -27.84 26.27
N ASN A 28 -7.96 -28.22 25.69
CA ASN A 28 -7.12 -29.31 26.19
C ASN A 28 -6.63 -29.05 27.63
N ASN A 29 -6.30 -27.80 27.94
CA ASN A 29 -5.87 -27.39 29.28
C ASN A 29 -6.99 -27.38 30.33
N LYS A 30 -8.26 -27.31 29.90
CA LYS A 30 -9.42 -27.18 30.80
C LYS A 30 -10.30 -28.43 30.90
N SER A 31 -9.92 -29.54 30.23
CA SER A 31 -10.74 -30.77 30.16
C SER A 31 -12.17 -30.53 29.65
N ALA A 32 -12.38 -29.51 28.82
CA ALA A 32 -13.67 -29.14 28.24
C ALA A 32 -13.89 -29.85 26.90
N VAL A 33 -15.15 -30.14 26.56
CA VAL A 33 -15.52 -30.57 25.21
C VAL A 33 -15.27 -29.41 24.25
N PHE A 34 -14.39 -29.60 23.29
CA PHE A 34 -14.04 -28.60 22.30
C PHE A 34 -15.14 -28.52 21.23
N GLU A 35 -15.73 -27.35 21.07
CA GLU A 35 -16.64 -27.05 19.97
C GLU A 35 -15.87 -26.20 18.91
N PRO A 36 -15.75 -26.63 17.65
CA PRO A 36 -14.94 -25.97 16.62
C PRO A 36 -15.29 -24.49 16.39
N TRP A 37 -16.51 -24.09 16.72
CA TRP A 37 -17.03 -22.72 16.52
C TRP A 37 -17.04 -21.90 17.82
N ALA A 38 -16.42 -22.38 18.88
CA ALA A 38 -16.31 -21.61 20.12
C ALA A 38 -15.39 -20.41 19.90
N TRP A 39 -15.78 -19.28 20.48
CA TRP A 39 -14.94 -18.08 20.53
C TRP A 39 -13.71 -18.37 21.41
N ALA A 40 -12.52 -18.21 20.85
CA ALA A 40 -11.30 -18.32 21.63
C ALA A 40 -11.22 -17.19 22.66
N ASP A 41 -10.70 -17.51 23.86
CA ASP A 41 -10.41 -16.47 24.85
C ASP A 41 -9.23 -15.61 24.35
N LEU A 42 -9.55 -14.41 23.88
CA LEU A 42 -8.58 -13.46 23.36
C LEU A 42 -7.98 -12.56 24.45
N SER A 43 -8.30 -12.78 25.72
CA SER A 43 -7.81 -11.97 26.84
C SER A 43 -6.29 -11.95 26.97
N SER A 44 -5.60 -13.00 26.50
CA SER A 44 -4.14 -13.08 26.42
C SER A 44 -3.53 -12.21 25.32
N ILE A 45 -4.33 -11.79 24.32
CA ILE A 45 -3.87 -10.94 23.25
C ILE A 45 -3.88 -9.49 23.72
N LYS A 46 -2.71 -8.85 23.60
CA LYS A 46 -2.51 -7.46 24.00
C LYS A 46 -3.37 -6.52 23.17
N ASP A 47 -3.89 -5.47 23.82
CA ASP A 47 -4.60 -4.37 23.15
C ASP A 47 -3.75 -3.78 22.02
N ASN A 48 -4.39 -3.43 20.89
CA ASN A 48 -3.76 -2.78 19.75
C ASN A 48 -2.57 -3.56 19.16
N SER A 49 -2.57 -4.89 19.24
CA SER A 49 -1.46 -5.73 18.74
C SER A 49 -1.77 -6.48 17.45
N VAL A 50 -3.04 -6.47 17.02
CA VAL A 50 -3.50 -7.16 15.81
C VAL A 50 -3.58 -6.18 14.65
N CYS A 51 -2.85 -6.46 13.56
CA CYS A 51 -2.88 -5.65 12.33
C CYS A 51 -3.85 -6.19 11.27
N SER A 52 -4.24 -7.47 11.37
CA SER A 52 -5.21 -8.06 10.45
C SER A 52 -5.99 -9.19 11.11
N ALA A 53 -7.29 -9.30 10.76
CA ALA A 53 -8.14 -10.41 11.17
C ALA A 53 -9.00 -10.89 9.99
N LYS A 54 -9.11 -12.21 9.81
CA LYS A 54 -9.92 -12.82 8.77
C LYS A 54 -10.98 -13.73 9.39
N PHE A 55 -12.20 -13.63 8.87
CA PHE A 55 -13.34 -14.48 9.20
C PHE A 55 -13.88 -15.08 7.89
N ASP A 56 -13.49 -16.31 7.60
CA ASP A 56 -13.96 -17.01 6.40
C ASP A 56 -15.10 -17.97 6.81
N TYR A 57 -16.34 -17.55 6.59
CA TYR A 57 -17.58 -18.26 6.98
C TYR A 57 -17.66 -18.66 8.45
N THR A 58 -17.10 -17.85 9.33
CA THR A 58 -16.99 -18.18 10.76
C THR A 58 -17.70 -17.20 11.67
N LEU A 59 -17.76 -15.91 11.34
CA LEU A 59 -18.39 -14.91 12.22
C LEU A 59 -19.86 -15.22 12.51
N GLU A 60 -20.58 -15.79 11.52
CA GLU A 60 -21.95 -16.22 11.66
C GLU A 60 -22.13 -17.47 12.55
N ARG A 61 -21.05 -18.22 12.80
CA ARG A 61 -21.04 -19.49 13.57
C ARG A 61 -20.52 -19.36 14.99
N ILE A 62 -19.77 -18.29 15.30
CA ILE A 62 -19.22 -18.09 16.64
C ILE A 62 -20.38 -17.90 17.64
N ASN A 63 -20.55 -18.84 18.57
CA ASN A 63 -21.61 -18.82 19.55
C ASN A 63 -21.13 -18.64 21.00
N GLY A 64 -19.81 -18.64 21.26
CA GLY A 64 -19.25 -18.49 22.60
C GLY A 64 -19.48 -19.66 23.55
N GLY A 65 -19.92 -20.82 23.06
CA GLY A 65 -20.20 -21.98 23.88
C GLY A 65 -21.36 -21.75 24.85
N LYS A 66 -21.15 -21.96 26.15
CA LYS A 66 -22.21 -21.87 27.15
C LYS A 66 -22.79 -20.45 27.37
N GLU A 67 -22.10 -19.39 26.94
CA GLU A 67 -22.46 -18.00 27.23
C GLU A 67 -23.13 -17.25 26.07
N ASN A 68 -23.34 -17.86 24.92
CA ASN A 68 -23.99 -17.25 23.74
C ASN A 68 -23.57 -15.81 23.50
N LEU A 69 -22.31 -15.58 23.09
CA LEU A 69 -21.77 -14.24 22.84
C LEU A 69 -22.58 -13.50 21.77
N SER A 70 -23.02 -12.31 22.11
CA SER A 70 -23.63 -11.41 21.11
C SER A 70 -22.59 -10.94 20.09
N LEU A 71 -23.04 -10.61 18.89
CA LEU A 71 -22.17 -10.01 17.86
C LEU A 71 -21.44 -8.77 18.40
N LEU A 72 -22.11 -7.96 19.22
CA LEU A 72 -21.53 -6.77 19.83
C LEU A 72 -20.36 -7.10 20.76
N GLN A 73 -20.47 -8.17 21.56
CA GLN A 73 -19.38 -8.62 22.44
C GLN A 73 -18.16 -9.09 21.65
N ILE A 74 -18.40 -9.85 20.57
CA ILE A 74 -17.34 -10.31 19.66
C ILE A 74 -16.62 -9.10 19.03
N LEU A 75 -17.37 -8.14 18.50
CA LEU A 75 -16.80 -6.96 17.88
C LEU A 75 -16.10 -6.03 18.87
N LYS A 76 -16.57 -5.96 20.12
CA LYS A 76 -15.91 -5.20 21.18
C LYS A 76 -14.54 -5.77 21.51
N GLU A 77 -14.43 -7.08 21.63
CA GLU A 77 -13.15 -7.74 21.89
C GLU A 77 -12.22 -7.65 20.68
N LEU A 78 -12.72 -7.85 19.46
CA LEU A 78 -11.99 -7.63 18.23
C LEU A 78 -11.46 -6.19 18.14
N TYR A 79 -12.30 -5.22 18.47
CA TYR A 79 -11.90 -3.80 18.47
C TYR A 79 -10.81 -3.52 19.50
N ARG A 80 -10.85 -4.14 20.69
CA ARG A 80 -9.83 -4.00 21.73
C ARG A 80 -8.45 -4.44 21.22
N ILE A 81 -8.37 -5.64 20.62
CA ILE A 81 -7.10 -6.23 20.20
C ILE A 81 -6.55 -5.67 18.89
N CYS A 82 -7.42 -5.21 17.99
CA CYS A 82 -7.00 -4.61 16.72
C CYS A 82 -6.30 -3.27 16.93
N ALA A 83 -5.20 -3.05 16.22
CA ALA A 83 -4.55 -1.75 16.11
C ALA A 83 -5.41 -0.77 15.30
N HIS A 84 -5.13 0.52 15.41
CA HIS A 84 -5.66 1.51 14.49
C HIS A 84 -5.18 1.21 13.07
N GLY A 85 -6.09 1.22 12.09
CA GLY A 85 -5.78 0.82 10.71
C GLY A 85 -5.78 -0.69 10.46
N ALA A 86 -6.03 -1.52 11.47
CA ALA A 86 -6.08 -2.98 11.29
C ALA A 86 -7.13 -3.38 10.26
N TYR A 87 -6.72 -4.23 9.32
CA TYR A 87 -7.58 -4.76 8.27
C TYR A 87 -8.40 -5.94 8.76
N ILE A 88 -9.71 -5.90 8.51
CA ILE A 88 -10.63 -6.99 8.83
C ILE A 88 -11.35 -7.45 7.57
N LYS A 89 -11.21 -8.74 7.26
CA LYS A 89 -11.95 -9.41 6.18
C LYS A 89 -13.02 -10.32 6.77
N ILE A 90 -14.26 -10.15 6.36
CA ILE A 90 -15.37 -11.02 6.77
C ILE A 90 -16.02 -11.60 5.52
N THR A 91 -15.90 -12.91 5.32
CA THR A 91 -16.61 -13.66 4.27
C THR A 91 -17.77 -14.40 4.93
N THR A 92 -18.98 -14.28 4.38
CA THR A 92 -20.20 -14.88 4.92
C THR A 92 -21.16 -15.31 3.82
N ALA A 93 -21.99 -16.31 4.10
CA ALA A 93 -23.04 -16.73 3.19
C ALA A 93 -24.19 -15.70 3.13
N ALA A 94 -24.76 -15.50 1.94
CA ALA A 94 -25.94 -14.66 1.80
C ALA A 94 -27.16 -15.31 2.46
N PRO A 95 -27.99 -14.56 3.23
CA PRO A 95 -29.10 -15.13 3.99
C PRO A 95 -30.16 -15.87 3.17
N VAL A 96 -30.30 -15.53 1.90
CA VAL A 96 -31.30 -16.13 0.99
C VAL A 96 -30.77 -17.38 0.29
N TYR A 97 -29.47 -17.66 0.41
CA TYR A 97 -28.88 -18.85 -0.19
C TYR A 97 -29.14 -20.10 0.68
N ASN A 98 -29.55 -21.20 0.06
CA ASN A 98 -29.96 -22.41 0.77
C ASN A 98 -28.97 -22.92 1.83
N SER A 99 -27.66 -22.74 1.64
CA SER A 99 -26.66 -23.16 2.60
C SER A 99 -26.75 -22.42 3.94
N ALA A 100 -27.12 -21.13 3.93
CA ALA A 100 -27.24 -20.33 5.15
C ALA A 100 -28.41 -20.77 6.06
N PHE A 101 -29.48 -21.34 5.48
CA PHE A 101 -30.63 -21.85 6.25
C PHE A 101 -30.50 -23.32 6.65
N ASN A 102 -29.68 -24.08 5.94
CA ASN A 102 -29.55 -25.52 6.14
C ASN A 102 -28.36 -25.92 7.04
N ASP A 103 -27.49 -24.96 7.37
CA ASP A 103 -26.37 -25.21 8.27
C ASP A 103 -26.78 -24.88 9.73
N PRO A 104 -26.94 -25.91 10.60
CA PRO A 104 -27.35 -25.72 11.99
C PRO A 104 -26.31 -24.97 12.84
N ALA A 105 -25.06 -24.82 12.37
CA ALA A 105 -24.01 -24.06 13.05
C ALA A 105 -24.16 -22.56 12.88
N ILE A 106 -24.94 -22.08 11.92
CA ILE A 106 -25.18 -20.65 11.71
C ILE A 106 -26.14 -20.11 12.77
N VAL A 107 -25.63 -19.27 13.66
CA VAL A 107 -26.41 -18.66 14.75
C VAL A 107 -26.84 -17.23 14.45
N ARG A 108 -26.28 -16.60 13.39
CA ARG A 108 -26.64 -15.24 12.95
C ARG A 108 -26.36 -15.00 11.48
N ASN A 109 -27.10 -14.08 10.90
CA ASN A 109 -26.83 -13.59 9.54
C ASN A 109 -26.02 -12.30 9.57
N ILE A 110 -24.96 -12.23 8.77
CA ILE A 110 -24.18 -11.03 8.58
C ILE A 110 -24.50 -10.48 7.18
N THR A 111 -25.32 -9.45 7.13
CA THR A 111 -25.77 -8.82 5.88
C THR A 111 -25.03 -7.50 5.63
N VAL A 112 -25.17 -6.96 4.42
CA VAL A 112 -24.67 -5.62 4.08
C VAL A 112 -25.23 -4.57 5.06
N ASP A 113 -26.51 -4.65 5.41
CA ASP A 113 -27.11 -3.72 6.37
C ASP A 113 -26.63 -3.94 7.81
N ALA A 114 -26.35 -5.18 8.21
CA ALA A 114 -25.78 -5.46 9.52
C ALA A 114 -24.38 -4.85 9.69
N VAL A 115 -23.56 -4.89 8.64
CA VAL A 115 -22.18 -4.33 8.68
C VAL A 115 -22.20 -2.80 8.77
N LYS A 116 -23.22 -2.11 8.28
CA LYS A 116 -23.38 -0.65 8.45
C LYS A 116 -23.39 -0.22 9.91
N PHE A 117 -23.86 -1.07 10.83
CA PHE A 117 -23.82 -0.78 12.29
C PHE A 117 -22.41 -0.81 12.87
N PHE A 118 -21.42 -1.39 12.18
CA PHE A 118 -20.03 -1.42 12.65
C PHE A 118 -19.35 -0.06 12.48
N ASP A 119 -19.80 0.75 11.51
CA ASP A 119 -19.25 2.05 11.12
C ASP A 119 -19.95 3.19 11.88
N ALA A 120 -19.17 4.00 12.61
CA ALA A 120 -19.70 5.12 13.41
C ALA A 120 -20.38 6.22 12.56
N GLN A 121 -19.92 6.46 11.32
CA GLN A 121 -20.56 7.44 10.42
C GLN A 121 -21.90 6.92 9.89
N GLN A 122 -21.95 5.65 9.49
CA GLN A 122 -23.18 5.02 9.03
C GLN A 122 -24.24 4.99 10.15
N ARG A 123 -23.83 4.75 11.40
CA ARG A 123 -24.75 4.79 12.54
C ARG A 123 -25.42 6.16 12.73
N LYS A 124 -24.73 7.27 12.46
CA LYS A 124 -25.34 8.62 12.53
C LYS A 124 -26.54 8.77 11.59
N VAL A 125 -26.47 8.14 10.41
CA VAL A 125 -27.58 8.10 9.45
C VAL A 125 -28.65 7.11 9.90
N LEU A 126 -28.28 5.89 10.28
CA LEU A 126 -29.20 4.85 10.70
C LEU A 126 -29.98 5.21 11.97
N ALA A 127 -29.40 5.98 12.88
CA ALA A 127 -30.05 6.40 14.13
C ALA A 127 -31.27 7.34 13.91
N GLN A 128 -31.42 7.89 12.70
CA GLN A 128 -32.62 8.66 12.32
C GLN A 128 -33.85 7.76 12.15
N ASP A 129 -33.65 6.46 11.88
CA ASP A 129 -34.72 5.47 11.85
C ASP A 129 -34.97 4.91 13.26
N LYS A 130 -36.19 5.04 13.76
CA LYS A 130 -36.60 4.56 15.09
C LYS A 130 -36.31 3.06 15.32
N ARG A 131 -36.35 2.24 14.29
CA ARG A 131 -36.08 0.79 14.39
C ARG A 131 -34.59 0.49 14.65
N SER A 132 -33.72 1.34 14.13
CA SER A 132 -32.26 1.17 14.22
C SER A 132 -31.64 1.87 15.44
N TYR A 133 -32.35 2.82 16.05
CA TYR A 133 -31.83 3.70 17.09
C TYR A 133 -31.21 2.97 18.30
N LEU A 134 -31.88 1.94 18.82
CA LEU A 134 -31.38 1.20 20.01
C LEU A 134 -30.10 0.42 19.68
N THR A 135 -30.02 -0.16 18.47
CA THR A 135 -28.82 -0.87 17.99
C THR A 135 -27.67 0.12 17.83
N CYS A 136 -27.89 1.27 17.17
CA CYS A 136 -26.88 2.31 17.04
C CYS A 136 -26.35 2.75 18.41
N LYS A 137 -27.25 3.04 19.36
CA LYS A 137 -26.89 3.43 20.73
C LYS A 137 -26.02 2.39 21.43
N ALA A 138 -26.34 1.09 21.29
CA ALA A 138 -25.57 0.01 21.90
C ALA A 138 -24.13 -0.06 21.31
N PHE A 139 -23.96 0.11 19.99
CA PHE A 139 -22.65 0.14 19.34
C PHE A 139 -21.85 1.39 19.72
N ASP A 140 -22.51 2.56 19.85
CA ASP A 140 -21.85 3.80 20.28
C ASP A 140 -21.38 3.70 21.74
N GLN A 141 -22.18 3.13 22.63
CA GLN A 141 -21.79 2.87 24.02
C GLN A 141 -20.63 1.87 24.13
N ALA A 142 -20.49 0.95 23.17
CA ALA A 142 -19.37 0.03 23.10
C ALA A 142 -18.11 0.67 22.49
N ASN A 143 -18.21 1.91 21.99
CA ASN A 143 -17.14 2.68 21.35
C ASN A 143 -16.45 1.90 20.21
N ILE A 144 -17.23 1.20 19.38
CA ILE A 144 -16.73 0.39 18.25
C ILE A 144 -16.81 1.22 16.97
N ASN A 145 -15.76 1.19 16.18
CA ASN A 145 -15.74 1.81 14.86
C ASN A 145 -14.91 0.99 13.87
N PHE A 146 -15.58 0.20 13.03
CA PHE A 146 -15.01 -0.51 11.90
C PHE A 146 -15.58 0.08 10.62
N LYS A 147 -14.81 0.91 9.93
CA LYS A 147 -15.24 1.53 8.66
C LYS A 147 -15.28 0.49 7.55
N LEU A 148 -16.40 0.40 6.85
CA LEU A 148 -16.54 -0.45 5.67
C LEU A 148 -15.88 0.23 4.46
N LEU A 149 -14.86 -0.41 3.88
CA LEU A 149 -14.14 0.10 2.71
C LEU A 149 -14.73 -0.47 1.40
N LYS A 150 -15.06 -1.76 1.40
CA LYS A 150 -15.56 -2.44 0.19
C LYS A 150 -16.44 -3.63 0.55
N THR A 151 -17.44 -3.89 -0.29
CA THR A 151 -18.22 -5.13 -0.31
C THR A 151 -18.02 -5.83 -1.64
N ASN A 152 -17.58 -7.09 -1.62
CA ASN A 152 -17.57 -7.96 -2.78
C ASN A 152 -18.75 -8.93 -2.67
N TYR A 153 -19.37 -9.24 -3.81
CA TYR A 153 -20.50 -10.16 -3.91
C TYR A 153 -20.05 -11.46 -4.54
N GLU A 154 -20.31 -12.57 -3.89
CA GLU A 154 -20.17 -13.90 -4.49
C GLU A 154 -21.45 -14.21 -5.28
N LEU A 155 -21.34 -14.34 -6.60
CA LEU A 155 -22.48 -14.49 -7.50
C LEU A 155 -22.52 -15.88 -8.10
N SER A 156 -23.73 -16.40 -8.32
CA SER A 156 -23.91 -17.64 -9.07
C SER A 156 -23.46 -17.49 -10.54
N PRO A 157 -23.07 -18.57 -11.22
CA PRO A 157 -22.71 -18.53 -12.64
C PRO A 157 -23.77 -17.86 -13.55
N VAL A 158 -25.05 -18.04 -13.23
CA VAL A 158 -26.17 -17.41 -13.95
C VAL A 158 -26.11 -15.89 -13.84
N LEU A 159 -25.88 -15.36 -12.63
CA LEU A 159 -25.81 -13.91 -12.42
C LEU A 159 -24.51 -13.32 -12.98
N ILE A 160 -23.39 -14.03 -12.89
CA ILE A 160 -22.13 -13.65 -13.54
C ILE A 160 -22.32 -13.48 -15.06
N GLN A 161 -23.05 -14.40 -15.70
CA GLN A 161 -23.33 -14.30 -17.13
C GLN A 161 -24.20 -13.08 -17.44
N ALA A 162 -25.23 -12.83 -16.63
CA ALA A 162 -26.09 -11.65 -16.80
C ALA A 162 -25.31 -10.34 -16.63
N VAL A 163 -24.41 -10.26 -15.65
CA VAL A 163 -23.50 -9.10 -15.45
C VAL A 163 -22.64 -8.86 -16.68
N LYS A 164 -22.04 -9.92 -17.24
CA LYS A 164 -21.18 -9.82 -18.45
C LYS A 164 -21.96 -9.38 -19.70
N GLN A 165 -23.24 -9.75 -19.80
CA GLN A 165 -24.08 -9.43 -20.97
C GLN A 165 -24.62 -7.99 -20.92
N ASN A 166 -24.83 -7.41 -19.75
CA ASN A 166 -25.50 -6.12 -19.59
C ASN A 166 -24.54 -4.94 -19.38
N ASN A 167 -23.20 -5.14 -19.43
CA ASN A 167 -22.19 -4.08 -19.29
C ASN A 167 -22.51 -3.10 -18.15
N PHE A 168 -22.65 -3.61 -16.91
CA PHE A 168 -22.91 -2.74 -15.76
C PHE A 168 -21.72 -1.80 -15.53
N GLU A 169 -22.01 -0.51 -15.46
CA GLU A 169 -21.02 0.54 -15.30
C GLU A 169 -20.90 1.01 -13.85
N THR A 170 -21.95 0.76 -13.04
CA THR A 170 -21.97 1.25 -11.65
C THR A 170 -22.29 0.15 -10.63
N LYS A 171 -21.85 0.38 -9.39
CA LYS A 171 -22.13 -0.48 -8.25
C LYS A 171 -23.62 -0.57 -7.96
N GLU A 172 -24.34 0.53 -8.08
CA GLU A 172 -25.78 0.63 -7.83
C GLU A 172 -26.58 -0.24 -8.80
N GLN A 173 -26.17 -0.34 -10.06
CA GLN A 173 -26.77 -1.23 -11.06
C GLN A 173 -26.59 -2.71 -10.67
N LEU A 174 -25.40 -3.07 -10.16
CA LEU A 174 -25.15 -4.42 -9.67
C LEU A 174 -25.99 -4.73 -8.42
N GLU A 175 -26.05 -3.81 -7.48
CA GLU A 175 -26.85 -3.97 -6.25
C GLU A 175 -28.35 -4.10 -6.55
N ALA A 176 -28.88 -3.33 -7.51
CA ALA A 176 -30.25 -3.47 -7.98
C ALA A 176 -30.51 -4.85 -8.61
N LEU A 177 -29.59 -5.33 -9.45
CA LEU A 177 -29.71 -6.67 -10.05
C LEU A 177 -29.71 -7.77 -8.98
N ILE A 178 -28.87 -7.66 -7.96
CA ILE A 178 -28.82 -8.60 -6.83
C ILE A 178 -30.13 -8.53 -6.03
N ALA A 179 -30.66 -7.33 -5.78
CA ALA A 179 -31.92 -7.15 -5.07
C ALA A 179 -33.11 -7.81 -5.81
N ASP A 180 -33.13 -7.73 -7.13
CA ASP A 180 -34.13 -8.38 -7.97
C ASP A 180 -33.94 -9.91 -8.08
N ASN A 181 -32.73 -10.40 -7.83
CA ASN A 181 -32.36 -11.82 -7.97
C ASN A 181 -31.61 -12.36 -6.73
N PRO A 182 -32.13 -12.21 -5.50
CA PRO A 182 -31.38 -12.45 -4.28
C PRO A 182 -30.90 -13.91 -4.11
N LYS A 183 -31.60 -14.89 -4.68
CA LYS A 183 -31.21 -16.32 -4.68
C LYS A 183 -29.92 -16.62 -5.46
N HIS A 184 -29.45 -15.68 -6.27
CA HIS A 184 -28.22 -15.80 -7.06
C HIS A 184 -27.04 -15.08 -6.43
N CYS A 185 -27.21 -14.40 -5.32
CA CYS A 185 -26.13 -13.94 -4.45
C CYS A 185 -25.80 -15.05 -3.46
N LEU A 186 -24.61 -15.63 -3.55
CA LEU A 186 -24.20 -16.77 -2.74
C LEU A 186 -23.59 -16.35 -1.41
N GLY A 187 -22.90 -15.20 -1.40
CA GLY A 187 -22.20 -14.68 -0.23
C GLY A 187 -21.74 -13.25 -0.38
N TYR A 188 -21.16 -12.75 0.70
CA TYR A 188 -20.55 -11.43 0.78
C TYR A 188 -19.13 -11.55 1.33
N THR A 189 -18.23 -10.69 0.84
CA THR A 189 -16.95 -10.43 1.51
C THR A 189 -16.88 -8.95 1.82
N PHE A 190 -16.82 -8.62 3.12
CA PHE A 190 -16.68 -7.27 3.63
C PHE A 190 -15.23 -7.00 3.96
N HIS A 191 -14.73 -5.87 3.50
CA HIS A 191 -13.40 -5.35 3.80
C HIS A 191 -13.58 -4.14 4.71
N LEU A 192 -13.10 -4.27 5.95
CA LEU A 192 -13.24 -3.21 6.96
C LEU A 192 -11.86 -2.81 7.49
N VAL A 193 -11.84 -1.63 8.10
CA VAL A 193 -10.68 -1.13 8.83
C VAL A 193 -11.08 -0.69 10.24
N CYS A 194 -10.24 -1.02 11.22
CA CYS A 194 -10.43 -0.60 12.62
C CYS A 194 -10.01 0.87 12.77
N VAL A 195 -10.93 1.77 13.09
CA VAL A 195 -10.68 3.20 13.23
C VAL A 195 -10.77 3.63 14.69
N LYS A 196 -9.65 3.97 15.31
CA LYS A 196 -9.55 4.41 16.72
C LYS A 196 -9.27 5.90 16.87
N GLN A 197 -8.91 6.57 15.79
CA GLN A 197 -8.70 8.02 15.74
C GLN A 197 -9.61 8.61 14.67
N GLU A 198 -10.30 9.69 15.00
CA GLU A 198 -11.15 10.38 14.03
C GLU A 198 -10.27 11.15 13.03
N GLY A 199 -10.69 11.22 11.77
CA GLY A 199 -10.03 11.98 10.71
C GLY A 199 -8.99 11.21 9.90
N ASP A 200 -8.68 9.95 10.26
CA ASP A 200 -7.77 9.12 9.46
C ASP A 200 -8.49 8.39 8.32
N PHE A 201 -7.82 8.34 7.17
CA PHE A 201 -8.27 7.68 5.96
C PHE A 201 -7.41 6.48 5.65
N PHE A 202 -8.04 5.45 5.11
CA PHE A 202 -7.39 4.20 4.74
C PHE A 202 -7.86 3.75 3.37
N ALA A 203 -6.93 3.25 2.58
CA ALA A 203 -7.17 2.65 1.27
C ALA A 203 -7.02 1.13 1.36
N LEU A 204 -7.90 0.40 0.68
CA LEU A 204 -7.74 -1.04 0.42
C LEU A 204 -6.84 -1.20 -0.80
N ILE A 205 -5.66 -1.73 -0.58
CA ILE A 205 -4.66 -1.91 -1.64
C ILE A 205 -4.88 -3.25 -2.35
N ASN A 206 -4.96 -3.17 -3.67
CA ASN A 206 -5.03 -4.33 -4.56
C ASN A 206 -3.80 -4.30 -5.47
N ILE A 207 -2.78 -5.08 -5.14
CA ILE A 207 -1.61 -5.20 -6.02
C ILE A 207 -2.05 -5.91 -7.30
N PRO A 208 -1.74 -5.37 -8.50
CA PRO A 208 -2.07 -5.99 -9.78
C PRO A 208 -1.55 -7.42 -9.85
N LYS A 209 -2.33 -8.32 -10.47
CA LYS A 209 -1.97 -9.76 -10.58
C LYS A 209 -0.69 -10.01 -11.37
N GLU A 210 -0.33 -9.07 -12.22
CA GLU A 210 0.87 -9.07 -13.04
C GLU A 210 2.14 -8.89 -12.19
N ILE A 211 1.98 -8.30 -11.00
CA ILE A 211 3.03 -8.17 -9.99
C ILE A 211 3.02 -9.44 -9.14
N ALA A 212 3.97 -10.33 -9.38
CA ALA A 212 4.09 -11.59 -8.66
C ALA A 212 5.51 -11.77 -8.12
N THR A 213 5.63 -12.48 -7.01
CA THR A 213 6.93 -12.95 -6.53
C THR A 213 7.49 -14.00 -7.48
N LEU A 214 8.79 -13.90 -7.78
CA LEU A 214 9.47 -14.83 -8.69
C LEU A 214 9.85 -16.15 -8.03
N ASP A 215 9.99 -16.17 -6.73
CA ASP A 215 10.39 -17.34 -5.95
C ASP A 215 9.46 -17.51 -4.73
N PRO A 216 8.23 -17.98 -4.94
CA PRO A 216 7.28 -18.17 -3.85
C PRO A 216 7.77 -19.20 -2.79
N ALA A 217 8.63 -20.15 -3.18
CA ALA A 217 9.14 -21.16 -2.26
C ALA A 217 10.15 -20.55 -1.28
N ALA A 218 11.10 -19.72 -1.77
CA ALA A 218 12.05 -19.03 -0.92
C ALA A 218 11.37 -18.01 0.02
N GLU A 219 10.36 -17.30 -0.47
CA GLU A 219 9.56 -16.39 0.36
C GLU A 219 8.75 -17.16 1.42
N GLN A 220 8.27 -18.34 1.08
CA GLN A 220 7.59 -19.22 2.03
C GLN A 220 8.54 -19.71 3.12
N GLU A 221 9.74 -20.20 2.77
CA GLU A 221 10.77 -20.63 3.73
C GLU A 221 11.17 -19.49 4.67
N PHE A 222 11.37 -18.28 4.13
CA PHE A 222 11.64 -17.10 4.94
C PHE A 222 10.49 -16.80 5.91
N ASN A 223 9.25 -16.78 5.43
CA ASN A 223 8.09 -16.51 6.27
C ASN A 223 7.92 -17.57 7.37
N ASP A 224 8.21 -18.84 7.09
CA ASP A 224 8.14 -19.92 8.07
C ASP A 224 9.22 -19.79 9.15
N SER A 225 10.32 -19.06 8.88
CA SER A 225 11.35 -18.74 9.86
C SER A 225 10.98 -17.60 10.82
N LEU A 226 9.92 -16.84 10.51
CA LEU A 226 9.46 -15.73 11.34
C LEU A 226 8.63 -16.23 12.53
N PRO A 227 8.52 -15.43 13.61
CA PRO A 227 7.58 -15.71 14.69
C PRO A 227 6.16 -15.92 14.17
N GLN A 228 5.42 -16.82 14.81
CA GLN A 228 4.03 -17.11 14.44
C GLN A 228 3.19 -15.82 14.37
N GLY A 229 2.38 -15.66 13.32
CA GLY A 229 1.57 -14.48 13.07
C GLY A 229 2.31 -13.32 12.42
N GLN A 230 3.58 -13.50 12.01
CA GLN A 230 4.36 -12.48 11.29
C GLN A 230 4.70 -12.99 9.90
N ARG A 231 4.16 -12.37 8.87
CA ARG A 231 4.45 -12.66 7.46
C ARG A 231 4.17 -11.44 6.61
N HIS A 232 5.06 -11.14 5.68
CA HIS A 232 4.91 -9.96 4.83
C HIS A 232 5.54 -10.10 3.45
N ALA A 233 6.73 -10.68 3.33
CA ALA A 233 7.35 -10.85 2.02
C ALA A 233 6.58 -11.89 1.18
N GLY A 234 6.39 -11.60 -0.10
CA GLY A 234 5.63 -12.46 -1.02
C GLY A 234 4.12 -12.54 -0.77
N ASP A 235 3.59 -11.87 0.26
CA ASP A 235 2.15 -11.77 0.48
C ASP A 235 1.58 -10.52 -0.21
N LEU A 236 1.12 -10.70 -1.44
CA LEU A 236 0.50 -9.68 -2.28
C LEU A 236 -1.03 -9.67 -2.17
N SER A 237 -1.60 -10.31 -1.16
CA SER A 237 -3.04 -10.24 -0.89
C SER A 237 -3.47 -8.80 -0.56
N PRO A 238 -4.74 -8.44 -0.76
CA PRO A 238 -5.23 -7.12 -0.40
C PRO A 238 -4.87 -6.74 1.03
N PHE A 239 -4.38 -5.54 1.24
CA PHE A 239 -3.98 -4.99 2.53
C PHE A 239 -4.39 -3.52 2.65
N ILE A 240 -4.19 -2.92 3.82
CA ILE A 240 -4.58 -1.54 4.09
C ILE A 240 -3.34 -0.64 4.14
N MET A 241 -3.45 0.53 3.51
CA MET A 241 -2.55 1.65 3.74
C MET A 241 -3.32 2.84 4.30
N ARG A 242 -2.74 3.52 5.29
CA ARG A 242 -3.17 4.84 5.71
C ARG A 242 -2.80 5.85 4.63
N THR A 243 -3.70 6.79 4.35
CA THR A 243 -3.51 7.85 3.36
C THR A 243 -4.08 9.16 3.86
N TYR A 244 -3.90 10.23 3.12
CA TYR A 244 -4.61 11.48 3.34
C TYR A 244 -6.09 11.33 2.96
N ASP A 245 -6.91 12.26 3.45
CA ASP A 245 -8.32 12.36 3.03
C ASP A 245 -8.39 12.73 1.53
N PRO A 246 -8.89 11.84 0.66
CA PRO A 246 -8.91 12.09 -0.78
C PRO A 246 -9.83 13.24 -1.18
N ASP A 247 -10.82 13.58 -0.35
CA ASP A 247 -11.78 14.65 -0.63
C ASP A 247 -11.28 16.03 -0.17
N VAL A 248 -10.37 16.05 0.82
CA VAL A 248 -9.80 17.30 1.38
C VAL A 248 -8.47 17.65 0.73
N TYR A 249 -7.62 16.67 0.53
CA TYR A 249 -6.24 16.85 0.08
C TYR A 249 -6.11 16.61 -1.41
N HIS A 250 -6.98 16.68 -2.26
CA HIS A 250 -6.89 16.46 -3.73
C HIS A 250 -5.59 15.75 -4.19
N SER A 251 -4.97 14.98 -3.28
CA SER A 251 -3.77 14.21 -3.51
C SER A 251 -4.06 13.13 -4.54
N TYR A 252 -3.35 13.16 -5.66
CA TYR A 252 -3.49 12.12 -6.69
C TYR A 252 -3.13 10.74 -6.14
N ILE A 253 -2.12 10.65 -5.25
CA ILE A 253 -1.73 9.41 -4.58
C ILE A 253 -2.87 8.91 -3.71
N ALA A 254 -3.40 9.75 -2.82
CA ALA A 254 -4.51 9.37 -1.93
C ALA A 254 -5.76 8.95 -2.71
N GLN A 255 -6.13 9.68 -3.76
CA GLN A 255 -7.27 9.36 -4.62
C GLN A 255 -7.06 8.03 -5.36
N SER A 256 -5.88 7.83 -5.96
CA SER A 256 -5.56 6.59 -6.68
C SER A 256 -5.58 5.38 -5.73
N LEU A 257 -4.94 5.49 -4.57
CA LEU A 257 -4.97 4.43 -3.57
C LEU A 257 -6.37 4.16 -3.04
N TYR A 258 -7.15 5.22 -2.75
CA TYR A 258 -8.49 5.08 -2.18
C TYR A 258 -9.49 4.49 -3.17
N TYR A 259 -9.51 4.98 -4.40
CA TYR A 259 -10.50 4.56 -5.41
C TYR A 259 -10.06 3.34 -6.23
N MET A 260 -8.77 3.23 -6.56
CA MET A 260 -8.24 2.14 -7.40
C MET A 260 -7.47 1.08 -6.62
N GLY A 261 -7.00 1.39 -5.41
CA GLY A 261 -6.20 0.49 -4.58
C GLY A 261 -4.77 0.29 -5.10
N SER A 262 -4.26 1.19 -5.93
CA SER A 262 -2.91 1.16 -6.49
C SER A 262 -2.46 2.56 -6.88
N TRP A 263 -1.15 2.75 -7.01
CA TRP A 263 -0.52 3.98 -7.50
C TRP A 263 0.33 3.66 -8.73
N GLU A 264 0.23 4.50 -9.77
CA GLU A 264 1.03 4.39 -11.01
C GLU A 264 1.24 2.95 -11.48
N PRO A 265 0.20 2.26 -11.95
CA PRO A 265 0.26 0.80 -12.15
C PRO A 265 1.36 0.37 -13.13
N GLY A 266 1.62 1.13 -14.19
CA GLY A 266 2.69 0.82 -15.16
C GLY A 266 4.08 0.97 -14.56
N GLU A 267 4.35 2.04 -13.80
CA GLU A 267 5.63 2.24 -13.13
C GLU A 267 5.80 1.24 -11.97
N SER A 268 4.75 0.99 -11.21
CA SER A 268 4.74 -0.04 -10.17
C SER A 268 5.09 -1.42 -10.71
N LEU A 269 4.58 -1.78 -11.90
CA LEU A 269 4.94 -3.02 -12.59
C LEU A 269 6.42 -3.03 -12.98
N LEU A 270 6.93 -1.93 -13.55
CA LEU A 270 8.32 -1.81 -13.94
C LEU A 270 9.27 -1.89 -12.74
N VAL A 271 9.00 -1.15 -11.67
CA VAL A 271 9.77 -1.22 -10.42
C VAL A 271 9.74 -2.64 -9.85
N SER A 272 8.59 -3.31 -9.89
CA SER A 272 8.46 -4.71 -9.45
C SER A 272 9.32 -5.66 -10.27
N GLN A 273 9.37 -5.48 -11.58
CA GLN A 273 10.23 -6.28 -12.47
C GLN A 273 11.73 -6.04 -12.16
N ILE A 274 12.12 -4.79 -11.89
CA ILE A 274 13.49 -4.46 -11.47
C ILE A 274 13.84 -5.12 -10.14
N ILE A 275 13.00 -4.99 -9.12
CA ILE A 275 13.20 -5.62 -7.81
C ILE A 275 13.31 -7.15 -7.93
N ASN A 276 12.43 -7.76 -8.70
CA ASN A 276 12.45 -9.20 -8.94
C ASN A 276 13.73 -9.64 -9.68
N MET A 277 14.19 -8.88 -10.66
CA MET A 277 15.45 -9.15 -11.38
C MET A 277 16.66 -9.12 -10.44
N PHE A 278 16.71 -8.16 -9.51
CA PHE A 278 17.75 -8.12 -8.48
C PHE A 278 17.63 -9.28 -7.48
N ALA A 279 16.42 -9.63 -7.08
CA ALA A 279 16.17 -10.76 -6.18
C ALA A 279 16.59 -12.13 -6.75
N GLN A 280 16.55 -12.29 -8.08
CA GLN A 280 17.09 -13.50 -8.75
C GLN A 280 18.61 -13.56 -8.70
N LYS A 281 19.29 -12.42 -8.80
CA LYS A 281 20.75 -12.36 -8.90
C LYS A 281 21.43 -12.30 -7.53
N TYR A 282 20.84 -11.62 -6.57
CA TYR A 282 21.46 -11.34 -5.27
C TYR A 282 20.67 -12.01 -4.14
N SER A 283 21.38 -12.54 -3.17
CA SER A 283 20.79 -13.05 -1.93
C SER A 283 20.34 -11.92 -1.00
N LYS A 284 20.98 -10.74 -1.11
CA LYS A 284 20.61 -9.49 -0.45
C LYS A 284 20.99 -8.33 -1.35
N PHE A 285 20.14 -7.30 -1.40
CA PHE A 285 20.40 -6.06 -2.12
C PHE A 285 19.66 -4.90 -1.47
N LYS A 286 20.01 -3.67 -1.84
CA LYS A 286 19.43 -2.47 -1.26
C LYS A 286 18.71 -1.64 -2.31
N PHE A 287 17.52 -1.17 -1.95
CA PHE A 287 16.72 -0.21 -2.70
C PHE A 287 16.64 1.10 -1.93
N ALA A 288 17.03 2.21 -2.54
CA ALA A 288 16.84 3.55 -2.00
C ALA A 288 15.64 4.21 -2.69
N ASN A 289 14.63 4.55 -1.89
CA ASN A 289 13.46 5.31 -2.35
C ASN A 289 13.60 6.75 -1.84
N ILE A 290 13.91 7.68 -2.75
CA ILE A 290 14.20 9.10 -2.47
C ILE A 290 12.98 9.92 -2.87
N GLY A 291 12.32 10.55 -1.90
CA GLY A 291 10.96 11.06 -2.01
C GLY A 291 9.95 9.95 -1.73
N ALA A 292 10.13 9.27 -0.58
CA ALA A 292 9.35 8.06 -0.30
C ALA A 292 7.87 8.32 -0.06
N ASN A 293 7.48 9.55 0.20
CA ASN A 293 6.12 9.95 0.49
C ASN A 293 5.47 9.02 1.53
N ILE A 294 4.22 8.61 1.38
CA ILE A 294 3.52 7.68 2.30
C ILE A 294 3.99 6.22 2.18
N GLY A 295 5.00 5.94 1.34
CA GLY A 295 5.72 4.68 1.30
C GLY A 295 5.29 3.67 0.25
N TRP A 296 4.54 4.05 -0.78
CA TRP A 296 4.05 3.10 -1.79
C TRP A 296 5.15 2.20 -2.36
N TYR A 297 6.16 2.77 -2.99
CA TYR A 297 7.25 2.00 -3.61
C TYR A 297 8.14 1.28 -2.60
N SER A 298 8.34 1.86 -1.42
CA SER A 298 9.08 1.23 -0.32
C SER A 298 8.40 -0.06 0.16
N ILE A 299 7.09 0.01 0.37
CA ILE A 299 6.27 -1.13 0.82
C ILE A 299 6.16 -2.17 -0.29
N LEU A 300 5.89 -1.73 -1.53
CA LEU A 300 5.80 -2.61 -2.69
C LEU A 300 7.09 -3.44 -2.85
N ALA A 301 8.27 -2.81 -2.84
CA ALA A 301 9.55 -3.50 -2.95
C ALA A 301 9.75 -4.52 -1.82
N ALA A 302 9.49 -4.14 -0.57
CA ALA A 302 9.67 -5.01 0.59
C ALA A 302 8.65 -6.17 0.62
N LYS A 303 7.45 -5.97 0.08
CA LYS A 303 6.44 -7.03 -0.04
C LYS A 303 6.77 -8.05 -1.13
N LEU A 304 7.49 -7.66 -2.17
CA LEU A 304 7.88 -8.56 -3.26
C LEU A 304 8.88 -9.62 -2.81
N THR A 305 9.83 -9.26 -1.95
CA THR A 305 10.90 -10.19 -1.53
C THR A 305 11.53 -9.80 -0.20
N HIS A 306 11.90 -10.81 0.60
CA HIS A 306 12.68 -10.61 1.83
C HIS A 306 14.14 -10.25 1.57
N LYS A 307 14.63 -10.39 0.32
CA LYS A 307 16.04 -10.14 -0.05
C LYS A 307 16.37 -8.65 -0.15
N VAL A 308 15.36 -7.79 -0.24
CA VAL A 308 15.56 -6.35 -0.33
C VAL A 308 15.59 -5.71 1.05
N SER A 309 16.53 -4.81 1.28
CA SER A 309 16.47 -3.78 2.33
C SER A 309 16.18 -2.44 1.70
N VAL A 310 15.28 -1.67 2.27
CA VAL A 310 14.82 -0.39 1.73
C VAL A 310 15.26 0.74 2.63
N ASP A 311 15.94 1.73 2.03
CA ASP A 311 16.21 3.02 2.66
C ASP A 311 15.23 4.04 2.07
N ALA A 312 14.27 4.51 2.89
CA ALA A 312 13.21 5.42 2.50
C ALA A 312 13.53 6.84 3.01
N PHE A 313 13.69 7.80 2.10
CA PHE A 313 14.00 9.20 2.43
C PHE A 313 12.76 10.05 2.22
N GLU A 314 12.28 10.65 3.30
CA GLU A 314 11.12 11.54 3.29
C GLU A 314 11.34 12.67 4.30
N PRO A 315 11.35 13.95 3.88
CA PRO A 315 11.64 15.05 4.78
C PRO A 315 10.43 15.58 5.57
N ASN A 316 9.19 15.38 5.08
CA ASN A 316 8.01 15.96 5.71
C ASN A 316 7.59 15.16 6.96
N PRO A 317 7.64 15.75 8.18
CA PRO A 317 7.31 15.03 9.40
C PRO A 317 5.91 14.41 9.42
N LYS A 318 4.91 15.09 8.82
CA LYS A 318 3.54 14.59 8.75
C LYS A 318 3.42 13.37 7.82
N THR A 319 4.12 13.42 6.70
CA THR A 319 4.19 12.30 5.74
C THR A 319 4.93 11.11 6.35
N ILE A 320 6.02 11.36 7.11
CA ILE A 320 6.76 10.33 7.86
C ILE A 320 5.86 9.59 8.87
N GLU A 321 4.94 10.27 9.54
CA GLU A 321 4.00 9.61 10.45
C GLU A 321 3.13 8.59 9.71
N ILE A 322 2.64 8.94 8.51
CA ILE A 322 1.85 8.04 7.67
C ILE A 322 2.74 6.91 7.12
N LEU A 323 3.93 7.23 6.63
CA LEU A 323 4.92 6.24 6.15
C LEU A 323 5.24 5.20 7.23
N ASN A 324 5.57 5.63 8.44
CA ASN A 324 5.86 4.73 9.56
C ASN A 324 4.62 3.88 9.92
N SER A 325 3.43 4.48 9.95
CA SER A 325 2.18 3.74 10.15
C SER A 325 1.99 2.66 9.07
N ASN A 326 2.27 2.97 7.81
CA ASN A 326 2.15 2.03 6.70
C ASN A 326 3.18 0.90 6.78
N ILE A 327 4.41 1.19 7.21
CA ILE A 327 5.44 0.17 7.46
C ILE A 327 4.98 -0.78 8.57
N GLU A 328 4.46 -0.23 9.68
CA GLU A 328 3.97 -1.01 10.82
C GLU A 328 2.75 -1.87 10.46
N LEU A 329 1.77 -1.31 9.76
CA LEU A 329 0.59 -2.04 9.28
C LEU A 329 0.94 -3.25 8.41
N ASN A 330 2.04 -3.15 7.66
CA ASN A 330 2.53 -4.20 6.78
C ASN A 330 3.62 -5.08 7.40
N GLN A 331 4.01 -4.83 8.67
CA GLN A 331 5.04 -5.58 9.41
C GLN A 331 6.42 -5.59 8.71
N LEU A 332 6.81 -4.45 8.15
CA LEU A 332 8.02 -4.28 7.33
C LEU A 332 9.16 -3.54 8.04
N GLU A 333 9.06 -3.33 9.36
CA GLU A 333 10.03 -2.56 10.17
C GLU A 333 11.46 -3.14 10.13
N ARG A 334 11.60 -4.41 9.77
CA ARG A 334 12.90 -5.08 9.62
C ARG A 334 13.54 -4.86 8.26
N GLN A 335 12.74 -4.53 7.24
CA GLN A 335 13.19 -4.37 5.87
C GLN A 335 13.29 -2.91 5.44
N ILE A 336 12.49 -2.02 6.03
CA ILE A 336 12.42 -0.59 5.64
C ILE A 336 12.97 0.27 6.77
N LYS A 337 13.96 1.09 6.43
CA LYS A 337 14.52 2.12 7.31
C LYS A 337 14.14 3.50 6.77
N VAL A 338 13.52 4.32 7.62
CA VAL A 338 13.11 5.69 7.27
C VAL A 338 14.20 6.67 7.69
N PHE A 339 14.51 7.59 6.78
CA PHE A 339 15.40 8.73 6.99
C PHE A 339 14.56 10.02 6.88
N GLY A 340 14.44 10.72 8.01
CA GLY A 340 13.62 11.93 8.15
C GLY A 340 14.32 13.21 7.68
N PHE A 341 14.93 13.19 6.50
CA PHE A 341 15.57 14.34 5.87
C PHE A 341 15.58 14.19 4.34
N ALA A 342 15.73 15.28 3.62
CA ALA A 342 15.90 15.26 2.18
C ALA A 342 17.36 14.99 1.82
N LEU A 343 17.59 14.18 0.77
CA LEU A 343 18.89 14.10 0.14
C LEU A 343 19.12 15.34 -0.74
N SER A 344 20.34 15.89 -0.70
CA SER A 344 20.76 17.09 -1.40
C SER A 344 22.26 17.07 -1.64
N ASN A 345 22.80 18.17 -2.19
CA ASN A 345 24.24 18.35 -2.42
C ASN A 345 25.04 18.74 -1.17
N GLU A 346 24.36 19.12 -0.08
CA GLU A 346 25.01 19.48 1.17
C GLU A 346 24.16 19.14 2.40
N LYS A 347 24.85 19.00 3.54
CA LYS A 347 24.22 18.85 4.84
C LYS A 347 23.87 20.22 5.40
N SER A 348 22.58 20.55 5.45
CA SER A 348 22.11 21.85 5.93
C SER A 348 20.67 21.78 6.45
N LYS A 349 20.07 22.95 6.66
CA LYS A 349 18.62 23.12 6.81
C LYS A 349 18.13 23.92 5.62
N SER A 350 16.99 23.51 5.08
CA SER A 350 16.40 24.14 3.90
C SER A 350 14.92 24.37 4.10
N ASP A 351 14.40 25.36 3.40
CA ASP A 351 12.97 25.56 3.28
C ASP A 351 12.37 24.43 2.43
N PHE A 352 11.24 23.93 2.89
CA PHE A 352 10.46 22.90 2.20
C PHE A 352 9.02 23.38 2.09
N PHE A 353 8.47 23.29 0.91
CA PHE A 353 7.15 23.80 0.57
C PHE A 353 6.17 22.63 0.51
N VAL A 354 5.37 22.50 1.58
CA VAL A 354 4.35 21.46 1.69
C VAL A 354 3.09 21.94 0.98
N ASN A 355 2.66 21.22 -0.03
CA ASN A 355 1.37 21.46 -0.67
C ASN A 355 0.27 20.72 0.11
N LYS A 356 -0.58 21.46 0.81
CA LYS A 356 -1.68 20.89 1.62
C LYS A 356 -2.80 20.27 0.79
N HIS A 357 -2.85 20.52 -0.52
CA HIS A 357 -3.85 19.96 -1.43
C HIS A 357 -3.32 18.78 -2.24
N ASN A 358 -2.01 18.74 -2.49
CA ASN A 358 -1.38 17.66 -3.22
C ASN A 358 -0.04 17.33 -2.55
N ASP A 359 -0.04 16.35 -1.67
CA ASP A 359 1.14 15.90 -0.94
C ASP A 359 2.25 15.39 -1.88
N GLY A 360 1.89 14.84 -3.04
CA GLY A 360 2.80 14.41 -4.08
C GLY A 360 3.62 15.54 -4.70
N SER A 361 3.18 16.80 -4.61
CA SER A 361 3.91 17.96 -5.16
C SER A 361 4.58 18.83 -4.10
N SER A 362 4.94 18.26 -2.96
CA SER A 362 5.72 18.95 -1.92
C SER A 362 7.21 18.90 -2.26
N SER A 363 7.92 20.02 -2.22
CA SER A 363 9.26 20.13 -2.79
C SER A 363 10.18 21.09 -2.05
N LEU A 364 11.50 20.92 -2.24
CA LEU A 364 12.52 21.93 -1.94
C LEU A 364 12.55 23.07 -2.97
N VAL A 365 11.80 22.92 -4.07
CA VAL A 365 11.69 23.93 -5.12
C VAL A 365 10.50 24.83 -4.84
N HIS A 366 10.76 26.14 -4.67
CA HIS A 366 9.70 27.12 -4.58
C HIS A 366 9.10 27.34 -5.98
N ASN A 367 7.84 26.96 -6.16
CA ASN A 367 7.14 27.13 -7.43
C ASN A 367 6.09 28.25 -7.29
N GLU A 368 6.39 29.44 -7.83
CA GLU A 368 5.49 30.59 -7.81
C GLU A 368 4.16 30.32 -8.55
N ASN A 369 4.12 29.39 -9.47
CA ASN A 369 2.88 28.98 -10.14
C ASN A 369 1.94 28.20 -9.22
N LEU A 370 2.45 27.56 -8.17
CA LEU A 370 1.64 27.00 -7.10
C LEU A 370 0.99 28.09 -6.23
N GLU A 371 1.62 29.28 -6.13
CA GLU A 371 1.06 30.41 -5.42
C GLU A 371 -0.20 30.99 -6.10
N SER A 372 -0.35 30.84 -7.42
CA SER A 372 -1.55 31.26 -8.15
C SER A 372 -2.79 30.43 -7.81
N LEU A 373 -2.61 29.30 -7.13
CA LEU A 373 -3.68 28.35 -6.75
C LEU A 373 -4.25 28.61 -5.35
N ASP A 374 -3.88 29.66 -4.62
CA ASP A 374 -4.31 29.96 -3.25
C ASP A 374 -3.19 29.80 -2.21
N GLN A 375 -2.61 30.90 -1.76
CA GLN A 375 -1.52 30.94 -0.77
C GLN A 375 -1.85 30.23 0.56
N THR A 376 -3.13 30.01 0.87
CA THR A 376 -3.54 29.25 2.06
C THR A 376 -3.20 27.75 1.96
N LYS A 377 -2.78 27.28 0.80
CA LYS A 377 -2.54 25.87 0.47
C LYS A 377 -1.08 25.45 0.62
N LEU A 378 -0.14 26.40 0.63
CA LEU A 378 1.29 26.14 0.86
C LEU A 378 1.66 26.40 2.31
N GLU A 379 2.38 25.45 2.89
CA GLU A 379 3.01 25.59 4.21
C GLU A 379 4.51 25.48 4.01
N GLN A 380 5.25 26.53 4.39
CA GLN A 380 6.71 26.49 4.43
C GLN A 380 7.16 25.94 5.77
N ILE A 381 7.97 24.89 5.76
CA ILE A 381 8.60 24.31 6.94
C ILE A 381 10.11 24.24 6.76
N GLN A 382 10.85 24.13 7.86
CA GLN A 382 12.30 23.87 7.83
C GLN A 382 12.54 22.36 7.96
N ILE A 383 13.31 21.81 7.04
CA ILE A 383 13.75 20.41 7.07
C ILE A 383 15.27 20.31 7.09
N ALA A 384 15.78 19.16 7.54
CA ALA A 384 17.18 18.81 7.38
C ALA A 384 17.45 18.30 5.96
N THR A 385 18.64 18.61 5.43
CA THR A 385 19.21 17.97 4.25
C THR A 385 20.50 17.25 4.61
N ASP A 386 20.85 16.20 3.87
CA ASP A 386 22.16 15.52 3.94
C ASP A 386 22.52 14.97 2.55
N THR A 387 23.75 14.49 2.39
CA THR A 387 24.24 13.98 1.10
C THR A 387 24.25 12.45 1.07
N MET A 388 24.13 11.85 -0.10
CA MET A 388 24.34 10.42 -0.26
C MET A 388 25.77 10.02 0.13
N ASP A 389 26.75 10.87 -0.14
CA ASP A 389 28.14 10.66 0.27
C ASP A 389 28.28 10.53 1.80
N ASN A 390 27.54 11.31 2.57
CA ASN A 390 27.55 11.20 4.05
C ASN A 390 26.80 9.94 4.52
N VAL A 391 25.71 9.59 3.88
CA VAL A 391 24.88 8.43 4.29
C VAL A 391 25.59 7.11 3.98
N TYR A 392 26.19 6.99 2.82
CA TYR A 392 26.71 5.72 2.31
C TYR A 392 28.25 5.67 2.23
N GLY A 393 28.95 6.81 2.20
CA GLY A 393 30.38 6.86 1.94
C GLY A 393 31.28 6.12 2.92
N ALA A 394 30.84 5.97 4.18
CA ALA A 394 31.56 5.21 5.20
C ALA A 394 31.22 3.71 5.22
N LEU A 395 30.20 3.27 4.47
CA LEU A 395 29.77 1.87 4.42
C LEU A 395 30.61 1.05 3.44
N ASP A 396 30.59 -0.28 3.61
CA ASP A 396 31.11 -1.20 2.58
C ASP A 396 30.32 -0.99 1.27
N PRO A 397 30.97 -0.96 0.10
CA PRO A 397 30.28 -0.85 -1.18
C PRO A 397 29.18 -1.89 -1.43
N LYS A 398 29.21 -3.02 -0.74
CA LYS A 398 28.15 -4.03 -0.80
C LYS A 398 26.86 -3.60 -0.07
N GLU A 399 26.94 -2.59 0.78
CA GLU A 399 25.83 -2.01 1.50
C GLU A 399 25.26 -0.75 0.82
N TRP A 400 25.85 -0.34 -0.30
CA TRP A 400 25.31 0.75 -1.11
C TRP A 400 24.04 0.32 -1.84
N PRO A 401 23.17 1.25 -2.20
CA PRO A 401 21.97 0.96 -2.98
C PRO A 401 22.35 0.33 -4.34
N ASN A 402 21.63 -0.72 -4.70
CA ASN A 402 21.73 -1.35 -6.01
C ASN A 402 20.72 -0.75 -7.00
N VAL A 403 19.60 -0.25 -6.44
CA VAL A 403 18.51 0.40 -7.16
C VAL A 403 18.16 1.68 -6.43
N ILE A 404 17.96 2.75 -7.17
CA ILE A 404 17.45 4.04 -6.70
C ILE A 404 16.16 4.32 -7.46
N LEU A 405 15.10 4.68 -6.75
CA LEU A 405 13.95 5.40 -7.29
C LEU A 405 14.00 6.81 -6.70
N MET A 406 13.97 7.80 -7.56
CA MET A 406 14.12 9.20 -7.19
C MET A 406 12.99 10.02 -7.82
N ASP A 407 12.16 10.56 -6.94
CA ASP A 407 11.04 11.43 -7.25
C ASP A 407 11.02 12.53 -6.19
N THR A 408 11.66 13.66 -6.53
CA THR A 408 11.93 14.76 -5.58
C THR A 408 11.41 16.10 -6.06
N GLU A 409 10.52 16.05 -7.05
CA GLU A 409 9.82 17.23 -7.55
C GLU A 409 10.78 18.36 -7.96
N GLY A 410 11.75 18.01 -8.82
CA GLY A 410 12.72 18.92 -9.42
C GLY A 410 14.03 19.12 -8.63
N HIS A 411 14.31 18.29 -7.61
CA HIS A 411 15.54 18.37 -6.81
C HIS A 411 16.61 17.31 -7.16
N GLU A 412 16.37 16.50 -8.18
CA GLU A 412 17.17 15.33 -8.59
C GLU A 412 18.63 15.67 -8.86
N GLN A 413 18.92 16.83 -9.50
CA GLN A 413 20.29 17.32 -9.73
C GLN A 413 21.07 17.37 -8.41
N PHE A 414 20.49 17.98 -7.38
CA PHE A 414 21.18 18.19 -6.10
C PHE A 414 21.37 16.88 -5.33
N VAL A 415 20.45 15.94 -5.46
CA VAL A 415 20.60 14.59 -4.89
C VAL A 415 21.83 13.90 -5.49
N LEU A 416 21.97 13.94 -6.82
CA LEU A 416 23.08 13.28 -7.51
C LEU A 416 24.42 14.03 -7.32
N ASP A 417 24.39 15.35 -7.21
CA ASP A 417 25.57 16.14 -6.83
C ASP A 417 26.10 15.75 -5.44
N GLY A 418 25.20 15.40 -4.52
CA GLY A 418 25.53 14.90 -3.18
C GLY A 418 26.04 13.44 -3.16
N ALA A 419 26.12 12.78 -4.31
CA ALA A 419 26.64 11.41 -4.48
C ALA A 419 27.96 11.36 -5.25
N LYS A 420 28.59 12.50 -5.54
CA LYS A 420 29.75 12.59 -6.42
C LYS A 420 30.90 11.68 -6.00
N ASN A 421 31.26 11.69 -4.70
CA ASN A 421 32.36 10.85 -4.20
C ASN A 421 32.04 9.35 -4.29
N LEU A 422 30.77 8.97 -4.14
CA LEU A 422 30.32 7.59 -4.33
C LEU A 422 30.50 7.17 -5.79
N PHE A 423 30.08 8.00 -6.76
CA PHE A 423 30.26 7.72 -8.19
C PHE A 423 31.75 7.61 -8.56
N GLU A 424 32.60 8.48 -8.06
CA GLU A 424 34.07 8.42 -8.25
C GLU A 424 34.68 7.13 -7.66
N ARG A 425 34.04 6.53 -6.65
CA ARG A 425 34.43 5.25 -6.02
C ARG A 425 33.78 4.02 -6.67
N GLY A 426 33.08 4.20 -7.80
CA GLY A 426 32.48 3.11 -8.56
C GLY A 426 31.03 2.76 -8.17
N PHE A 427 30.32 3.66 -7.50
CA PHE A 427 28.89 3.52 -7.23
C PHE A 427 28.12 3.52 -8.57
N LYS A 428 27.41 2.46 -8.86
CA LYS A 428 26.69 2.26 -10.13
C LYS A 428 25.31 1.62 -9.91
N PRO A 429 24.36 2.26 -9.20
CA PRO A 429 23.01 1.75 -9.07
C PRO A 429 22.23 1.84 -10.38
N LEU A 430 21.22 1.04 -10.59
CA LEU A 430 20.16 1.32 -11.53
C LEU A 430 19.31 2.45 -10.97
N ILE A 431 19.04 3.53 -11.74
CA ILE A 431 18.32 4.71 -11.27
C ILE A 431 17.05 4.87 -12.08
N VAL A 432 15.90 4.82 -11.42
CA VAL A 432 14.61 5.27 -11.94
C VAL A 432 14.39 6.67 -11.40
N SER A 433 14.18 7.65 -12.28
CA SER A 433 14.08 9.05 -11.88
C SER A 433 12.92 9.74 -12.57
N GLU A 434 12.17 10.51 -11.82
CA GLU A 434 11.37 11.56 -12.44
C GLU A 434 12.32 12.58 -13.11
N PHE A 435 11.92 13.05 -14.27
CA PHE A 435 12.56 14.15 -15.00
C PHE A 435 11.50 15.21 -15.23
N ALA A 436 11.47 16.23 -14.33
CA ALA A 436 10.47 17.28 -14.27
C ALA A 436 11.05 18.64 -14.71
N PRO A 437 11.28 18.89 -16.01
CA PRO A 437 11.88 20.12 -16.52
C PRO A 437 11.17 21.41 -16.09
N ASN A 438 9.86 21.38 -15.93
CA ASN A 438 9.06 22.51 -15.46
C ASN A 438 9.43 22.94 -14.03
N LEU A 439 9.82 21.99 -13.16
CA LEU A 439 10.27 22.26 -11.79
C LEU A 439 11.79 22.50 -11.75
N MET A 440 12.57 21.72 -12.49
CA MET A 440 14.03 21.86 -12.57
C MET A 440 14.43 23.24 -13.08
N ALA A 441 13.69 23.79 -14.05
CA ALA A 441 13.96 25.10 -14.66
C ALA A 441 13.93 26.27 -13.63
N LEU A 442 13.23 26.10 -12.52
CA LEU A 442 13.18 27.10 -11.44
C LEU A 442 14.54 27.24 -10.70
N ARG A 443 15.42 26.26 -10.84
CA ARG A 443 16.75 26.23 -10.25
C ARG A 443 17.88 26.22 -11.27
N GLY A 444 17.57 26.25 -12.55
CA GLY A 444 18.51 26.19 -13.67
C GLY A 444 18.42 24.88 -14.43
N LYS A 445 18.99 24.85 -15.65
CA LYS A 445 19.02 23.65 -16.46
C LYS A 445 19.86 22.57 -15.78
N PRO A 446 19.34 21.36 -15.54
CA PRO A 446 20.11 20.27 -14.94
C PRO A 446 21.12 19.70 -15.95
N ASP A 447 22.22 19.14 -15.44
CA ASP A 447 23.24 18.44 -16.25
C ASP A 447 23.56 17.03 -15.74
N PHE A 448 22.86 16.56 -14.70
CA PHE A 448 23.12 15.25 -14.09
C PHE A 448 23.04 14.09 -15.08
N TYR A 449 22.12 14.16 -16.04
CA TYR A 449 21.97 13.12 -17.06
C TYR A 449 23.16 13.07 -18.01
N HIS A 450 23.76 14.22 -18.34
CA HIS A 450 25.01 14.26 -19.09
C HIS A 450 26.16 13.66 -18.29
N ASN A 451 26.24 13.96 -16.98
CA ASN A 451 27.25 13.37 -16.10
C ASN A 451 27.10 11.85 -16.01
N LEU A 452 25.87 11.34 -15.84
CA LEU A 452 25.61 9.90 -15.79
C LEU A 452 26.01 9.22 -17.11
N ILE A 453 25.59 9.78 -18.26
CA ILE A 453 25.84 9.18 -19.58
C ILE A 453 27.32 9.28 -19.95
N ASN A 454 27.93 10.48 -19.91
CA ASN A 454 29.24 10.75 -20.48
C ASN A 454 30.39 10.40 -19.52
N ASN A 455 30.21 10.61 -18.21
CA ASN A 455 31.29 10.46 -17.23
C ASN A 455 31.22 9.12 -16.49
N TYR A 456 29.99 8.60 -16.23
CA TYR A 456 29.81 7.37 -15.46
C TYR A 456 29.33 6.18 -16.29
N GLY A 457 29.16 6.34 -17.64
CA GLY A 457 28.90 5.25 -18.57
C GLY A 457 27.50 4.64 -18.48
N TYR A 458 26.49 5.44 -18.14
CA TYR A 458 25.11 5.01 -18.12
C TYR A 458 24.47 5.08 -19.51
N GLN A 459 23.52 4.21 -19.76
CA GLN A 459 22.53 4.35 -20.84
C GLN A 459 21.24 4.92 -20.27
N ALA A 460 20.62 5.85 -20.99
CA ALA A 460 19.33 6.44 -20.57
C ALA A 460 18.20 5.85 -21.41
N TYR A 461 17.11 5.51 -20.74
CA TYR A 461 15.87 5.05 -21.38
C TYR A 461 14.71 5.89 -20.86
N VAL A 462 13.86 6.35 -21.77
CA VAL A 462 12.57 6.95 -21.44
C VAL A 462 11.56 5.85 -21.28
N ILE A 463 10.73 5.96 -20.24
CA ILE A 463 9.62 5.06 -19.98
C ILE A 463 8.41 5.57 -20.77
N VAL A 464 7.91 4.77 -21.69
CA VAL A 464 6.71 5.05 -22.49
C VAL A 464 5.63 4.06 -22.07
N PHE A 465 4.53 4.55 -21.56
CA PHE A 465 3.39 3.73 -21.19
C PHE A 465 2.42 3.54 -22.36
N ASP A 466 1.74 2.40 -22.40
CA ASP A 466 0.60 2.20 -23.31
C ASP A 466 -0.60 3.08 -22.91
N ASP A 467 -1.63 3.13 -23.76
CA ASP A 467 -2.83 3.95 -23.55
C ASP A 467 -3.56 3.65 -22.23
N ASN A 468 -3.38 2.45 -21.68
CA ASN A 468 -3.96 2.02 -20.40
C ASN A 468 -3.01 2.24 -19.22
N GLN A 469 -1.80 2.75 -19.43
CA GLN A 469 -0.73 2.92 -18.43
C GLN A 469 -0.37 1.62 -17.67
N MET A 470 -0.60 0.46 -18.29
CA MET A 470 -0.37 -0.85 -17.68
C MET A 470 0.92 -1.50 -18.13
N ASN A 471 1.45 -1.14 -19.31
CA ASN A 471 2.70 -1.69 -19.83
C ASN A 471 3.69 -0.56 -20.11
N ALA A 472 4.90 -0.71 -19.58
CA ALA A 472 6.01 0.19 -19.81
C ALA A 472 6.90 -0.36 -20.92
N GLN A 473 7.23 0.48 -21.90
CA GLN A 473 8.25 0.21 -22.91
C GLN A 473 9.45 1.13 -22.67
N LEU A 474 10.63 0.58 -22.81
CA LEU A 474 11.89 1.32 -22.64
C LEU A 474 12.44 1.75 -23.99
N LYS A 475 12.49 3.06 -24.23
CA LYS A 475 13.10 3.66 -25.44
C LYS A 475 14.47 4.22 -25.08
N LEU A 476 15.52 3.65 -25.68
CA LEU A 476 16.90 4.17 -25.54
C LEU A 476 16.98 5.60 -26.09
N VAL A 477 17.58 6.48 -25.32
CA VAL A 477 17.79 7.90 -25.68
C VAL A 477 19.20 8.34 -25.30
N ASP A 478 19.64 9.45 -25.87
CA ASP A 478 20.92 10.11 -25.56
C ASP A 478 20.70 11.44 -24.83
N GLY A 479 21.82 12.09 -24.48
CA GLY A 479 21.76 13.39 -23.78
C GLY A 479 21.12 14.50 -24.63
N ALA A 480 21.25 14.44 -25.95
CA ALA A 480 20.63 15.42 -26.87
C ALA A 480 19.10 15.31 -26.86
N TYR A 481 18.57 14.08 -26.82
CA TYR A 481 17.13 13.86 -26.66
C TYR A 481 16.62 14.43 -25.33
N LEU A 482 17.37 14.25 -24.23
CA LEU A 482 16.97 14.79 -22.92
C LEU A 482 17.06 16.33 -22.89
N ASP A 483 18.02 16.93 -23.60
CA ASP A 483 18.08 18.37 -23.82
C ASP A 483 16.85 18.90 -24.56
N GLU A 484 16.46 18.22 -25.63
CA GLU A 484 15.26 18.57 -26.41
C GLU A 484 13.98 18.41 -25.56
N ALA A 485 13.89 17.31 -24.81
CA ALA A 485 12.80 17.07 -23.88
C ALA A 485 12.74 18.14 -22.78
N TYR A 486 13.90 18.57 -22.23
CA TYR A 486 13.96 19.64 -21.27
C TYR A 486 13.41 20.95 -21.86
N GLU A 487 13.85 21.35 -23.05
CA GLU A 487 13.38 22.59 -23.69
C GLU A 487 11.87 22.58 -23.98
N ARG A 488 11.31 21.42 -24.32
CA ARG A 488 9.89 21.22 -24.59
C ARG A 488 9.05 21.24 -23.31
N LEU A 489 9.50 20.53 -22.25
CA LEU A 489 8.72 20.29 -21.02
C LEU A 489 8.89 21.37 -19.95
N LYS A 490 9.91 22.24 -20.03
CA LYS A 490 10.12 23.31 -19.04
C LYS A 490 8.99 24.36 -19.01
N ASN A 491 8.27 24.52 -20.14
CA ASN A 491 7.10 25.40 -20.25
C ASN A 491 5.96 24.64 -20.94
N PRO A 492 5.33 23.68 -20.27
CA PRO A 492 4.27 22.88 -20.88
C PRO A 492 3.10 23.77 -21.29
N GLN A 493 2.61 23.58 -22.51
CA GLN A 493 1.38 24.26 -22.98
C GLN A 493 0.21 23.71 -22.17
N LYS A 494 -0.68 24.61 -21.73
CA LYS A 494 -1.88 24.24 -20.96
C LYS A 494 -2.66 23.22 -21.75
N ASP A 495 -2.80 22.03 -21.49
CA ASP A 495 -3.66 20.98 -22.05
C ASP A 495 -2.99 19.88 -22.90
N GLU A 496 -1.67 19.91 -23.18
CA GLU A 496 -1.10 18.93 -24.10
C GLU A 496 -0.04 17.97 -23.49
N GLU A 497 0.66 18.36 -22.42
CA GLU A 497 1.70 17.50 -21.83
C GLU A 497 1.82 17.70 -20.31
N ALA A 498 1.98 16.61 -19.57
CA ALA A 498 2.55 16.68 -18.23
C ALA A 498 3.97 17.28 -18.32
N GLY A 499 4.30 18.23 -17.46
CA GLY A 499 5.63 18.88 -17.47
C GLY A 499 6.79 17.98 -17.02
N PHE A 500 6.61 16.66 -17.03
CA PHE A 500 7.57 15.65 -16.58
C PHE A 500 7.49 14.36 -17.40
N MET A 501 8.52 13.53 -17.26
CA MET A 501 8.62 12.18 -17.81
C MET A 501 9.48 11.32 -16.89
N ASN A 502 9.34 10.00 -16.96
CA ASN A 502 10.17 9.07 -16.20
C ASN A 502 11.32 8.54 -17.05
N VAL A 503 12.53 8.56 -16.49
CA VAL A 503 13.77 8.12 -17.15
C VAL A 503 14.46 7.06 -16.30
N ILE A 504 14.96 6.01 -16.93
CA ILE A 504 15.83 5.02 -16.29
C ILE A 504 17.26 5.22 -16.78
N PHE A 505 18.19 5.38 -15.84
CA PHE A 505 19.62 5.34 -16.11
C PHE A 505 20.16 3.96 -15.73
N VAL A 506 20.65 3.27 -16.74
CA VAL A 506 21.03 1.87 -16.65
C VAL A 506 22.55 1.76 -16.74
N PRO A 507 23.24 1.21 -15.72
CA PRO A 507 24.69 1.05 -15.76
C PRO A 507 25.14 0.06 -16.83
N ASP A 508 26.41 0.13 -17.20
CA ASP A 508 27.07 -0.64 -18.26
C ASP A 508 27.08 -2.17 -18.07
N TYR A 509 26.75 -2.66 -16.88
CA TYR A 509 26.61 -4.11 -16.60
C TYR A 509 25.22 -4.68 -16.89
N PHE A 510 24.32 -3.86 -17.44
CA PHE A 510 23.03 -4.29 -17.98
C PHE A 510 23.01 -4.31 -19.50
N GLU A 511 22.09 -5.04 -20.06
CA GLU A 511 21.76 -5.05 -21.49
C GLU A 511 20.25 -5.09 -21.70
N GLN A 512 19.78 -4.55 -22.81
CA GLN A 512 18.36 -4.68 -23.20
C GLN A 512 18.13 -6.06 -23.82
N LYS A 513 17.13 -6.79 -23.33
CA LYS A 513 16.71 -8.12 -23.81
C LYS A 513 15.20 -8.17 -23.95
N ASP A 514 14.73 -8.60 -25.12
CA ASP A 514 13.32 -8.87 -25.40
C ASP A 514 12.36 -7.75 -24.94
N GLY A 515 12.80 -6.49 -25.09
CA GLY A 515 12.03 -5.30 -24.67
C GLY A 515 12.16 -4.91 -23.19
N GLY A 516 12.87 -5.69 -22.36
CA GLY A 516 13.17 -5.41 -20.97
C GLY A 516 14.66 -5.21 -20.68
N LEU A 517 15.00 -5.15 -19.40
CA LEU A 517 16.38 -5.06 -18.91
C LEU A 517 16.84 -6.42 -18.37
N GLY A 518 18.14 -6.71 -18.51
CA GLY A 518 18.76 -7.88 -17.92
C GLY A 518 20.23 -7.65 -17.62
N PHE A 519 20.80 -8.43 -16.70
CA PHE A 519 22.24 -8.40 -16.45
C PHE A 519 22.99 -8.98 -17.63
N LYS A 520 24.11 -8.36 -18.02
CA LYS A 520 25.07 -8.96 -18.94
C LYS A 520 25.58 -10.29 -18.37
N LYS A 521 25.77 -11.27 -19.26
CA LYS A 521 26.28 -12.60 -18.88
C LYS A 521 27.74 -12.55 -18.44
#